data_e226b8f99fc8e57d5392c3504aa10ff7
#
_entry.id   e226b8f99fc8e57d5392c3504aa10ff7
#
_cell.length_a   1.000
_cell.length_b   1.000
_cell.length_c   1.000
_cell.angle_alpha   90.00
_cell.angle_beta   90.00
_cell.angle_gamma   90.00
#
_symmetry.space_group_name_H-M   'P 1'
#
loop_
_entity.id
_entity.type
_entity.pdbx_description
1 polymer ?
#
loop_
_entity_poly.entity_id
_entity_poly.type
_entity_poly.pdbx_seq_one_letter_code
_entity_poly.pdbx_strand_id
1 'polypeptide(L)'
;MSVPTDERPPPEPASLAPAGGLARALPIASVVAAVLALVFGALWLVSLNSDSVSIASDRDAVLRDARQAVLNLNTLDFHNADGGLDLWIQSSTGSVRDEFEKNRQAYAQLVTQQKRTTSATVADAAVGELDSRAGVARVLVGVDVTVTPEGQQPTVTRQRIEAEMTKTPDGWKVSALDPLLTPGGGG
;
A
#
# COMPACT_ATOMS: atom_id res chain seq x y z
N MET A 1 63.52 -81.94 -31.26
CA MET A 1 62.79 -81.32 -30.17
C MET A 1 62.57 -79.88 -30.57
N SER A 2 61.50 -79.66 -31.32
CA SER A 2 61.19 -78.31 -31.91
C SER A 2 60.08 -77.64 -31.06
N VAL A 3 60.44 -76.48 -30.53
CA VAL A 3 59.51 -75.66 -29.73
C VAL A 3 58.74 -74.83 -30.73
N PRO A 4 57.39 -74.77 -30.71
CA PRO A 4 56.64 -73.87 -31.49
C PRO A 4 56.61 -72.49 -30.86
N THR A 5 56.95 -71.45 -31.62
CA THR A 5 56.90 -70.05 -31.29
C THR A 5 55.44 -69.61 -31.48
N ASP A 6 54.77 -69.24 -30.40
CA ASP A 6 53.45 -68.63 -30.34
C ASP A 6 53.62 -67.15 -30.71
N GLU A 7 53.25 -66.82 -31.94
CA GLU A 7 53.30 -65.47 -32.50
C GLU A 7 51.89 -64.84 -32.29
N ARG A 8 51.77 -64.05 -31.21
CA ARG A 8 50.56 -63.31 -30.94
C ARG A 8 50.53 -62.02 -31.79
N PRO A 9 49.47 -61.77 -32.58
CA PRO A 9 49.41 -60.55 -33.36
C PRO A 9 49.28 -59.30 -32.48
N PRO A 10 49.84 -58.15 -32.88
CA PRO A 10 49.79 -56.92 -32.13
C PRO A 10 48.34 -56.38 -32.01
N PRO A 11 48.03 -55.76 -30.86
CA PRO A 11 46.72 -55.21 -30.64
C PRO A 11 46.43 -54.06 -31.65
N GLU A 12 45.26 -54.11 -32.28
CA GLU A 12 44.72 -53.09 -33.14
C GLU A 12 44.59 -51.75 -32.39
N PRO A 13 44.99 -50.61 -32.99
CA PRO A 13 44.81 -49.32 -32.34
C PRO A 13 43.32 -48.97 -32.24
N ALA A 14 42.86 -48.76 -31.04
CA ALA A 14 41.51 -48.31 -30.76
C ALA A 14 41.20 -47.00 -31.53
N SER A 15 40.27 -47.09 -32.46
CA SER A 15 39.71 -45.93 -33.17
C SER A 15 39.15 -44.91 -32.20
N LEU A 16 39.83 -43.80 -32.00
CA LEU A 16 39.31 -42.64 -31.30
C LEU A 16 38.22 -42.02 -32.14
N ALA A 17 36.98 -42.19 -31.72
CA ALA A 17 35.82 -41.52 -32.32
C ALA A 17 36.03 -39.99 -32.32
N PRO A 18 35.60 -39.28 -33.36
CA PRO A 18 35.82 -37.83 -33.48
C PRO A 18 35.00 -37.06 -32.45
N ALA A 19 35.69 -36.50 -31.43
CA ALA A 19 35.12 -35.61 -30.43
C ALA A 19 34.73 -34.20 -30.97
N GLY A 20 34.39 -34.14 -32.26
CA GLY A 20 34.16 -32.87 -32.96
C GLY A 20 32.82 -32.19 -32.73
N GLY A 21 31.86 -32.89 -32.11
CA GLY A 21 30.52 -32.33 -31.87
C GLY A 21 30.38 -31.56 -30.53
N LEU A 22 31.02 -32.10 -29.48
CA LEU A 22 30.95 -31.47 -28.16
C LEU A 22 31.75 -30.16 -28.09
N ALA A 23 32.89 -30.06 -28.76
CA ALA A 23 33.73 -28.87 -28.71
C ALA A 23 33.10 -27.59 -29.35
N ARG A 24 32.15 -27.76 -30.23
CA ARG A 24 31.39 -26.63 -30.84
C ARG A 24 30.10 -26.29 -30.09
N ALA A 25 29.54 -27.21 -29.32
CA ALA A 25 28.34 -26.97 -28.51
C ALA A 25 28.63 -26.17 -27.23
N LEU A 26 29.80 -26.33 -26.65
CA LEU A 26 30.21 -25.63 -25.40
C LEU A 26 30.20 -24.09 -25.51
N PRO A 27 30.77 -23.44 -26.54
CA PRO A 27 30.75 -21.99 -26.64
C PRO A 27 29.32 -21.44 -26.92
N ILE A 28 28.48 -22.19 -27.64
CA ILE A 28 27.09 -21.78 -27.87
C ILE A 28 26.28 -21.88 -26.58
N ALA A 29 26.44 -22.95 -25.82
CA ALA A 29 25.79 -23.13 -24.53
C ALA A 29 26.20 -22.06 -23.51
N SER A 30 27.48 -21.65 -23.48
CA SER A 30 27.96 -20.60 -22.58
C SER A 30 27.39 -19.20 -22.98
N VAL A 31 27.27 -18.89 -24.26
CA VAL A 31 26.65 -17.63 -24.72
C VAL A 31 25.18 -17.60 -24.37
N VAL A 32 24.45 -18.69 -24.59
CA VAL A 32 23.01 -18.78 -24.21
C VAL A 32 22.85 -18.63 -22.70
N ALA A 33 23.68 -19.29 -21.89
CA ALA A 33 23.64 -19.15 -20.44
C ALA A 33 23.96 -17.73 -19.98
N ALA A 34 24.92 -17.05 -20.61
CA ALA A 34 25.25 -15.66 -20.32
C ALA A 34 24.08 -14.70 -20.67
N VAL A 35 23.44 -14.90 -21.81
CA VAL A 35 22.27 -14.11 -22.23
C VAL A 35 21.09 -14.32 -21.26
N LEU A 36 20.83 -15.59 -20.88
CA LEU A 36 19.79 -15.88 -19.90
C LEU A 36 20.09 -15.24 -18.54
N ALA A 37 21.33 -15.31 -18.07
CA ALA A 37 21.74 -14.68 -16.80
C ALA A 37 21.56 -13.14 -16.85
N LEU A 38 21.90 -12.51 -17.97
CA LEU A 38 21.68 -11.07 -18.17
C LEU A 38 20.19 -10.71 -18.18
N VAL A 39 19.38 -11.50 -18.88
CA VAL A 39 17.92 -11.27 -18.94
C VAL A 39 17.29 -11.48 -17.57
N PHE A 40 17.60 -12.59 -16.88
CA PHE A 40 17.09 -12.83 -15.53
C PHE A 40 17.62 -11.81 -14.52
N GLY A 41 18.89 -11.41 -14.62
CA GLY A 41 19.46 -10.36 -13.78
C GLY A 41 18.77 -9.01 -13.99
N ALA A 42 18.50 -8.63 -15.25
CA ALA A 42 17.77 -7.40 -15.58
C ALA A 42 16.32 -7.45 -15.08
N LEU A 43 15.60 -8.55 -15.29
CA LEU A 43 14.25 -8.75 -14.78
C LEU A 43 14.20 -8.71 -13.24
N TRP A 44 15.17 -9.28 -12.57
CA TRP A 44 15.27 -9.25 -11.11
C TRP A 44 15.53 -7.84 -10.58
N LEU A 45 16.44 -7.08 -11.20
CA LEU A 45 16.70 -5.67 -10.87
C LEU A 45 15.45 -4.78 -11.10
N VAL A 46 14.74 -4.99 -12.21
CA VAL A 46 13.48 -4.27 -12.48
C VAL A 46 12.43 -4.59 -11.44
N SER A 47 12.30 -5.87 -11.04
CA SER A 47 11.33 -6.29 -10.01
C SER A 47 11.62 -5.64 -8.66
N LEU A 48 12.89 -5.64 -8.21
CA LEU A 48 13.29 -4.99 -6.96
C LEU A 48 13.03 -3.48 -6.96
N ASN A 49 13.25 -2.83 -8.09
CA ASN A 49 13.03 -1.38 -8.21
C ASN A 49 11.54 -1.04 -8.32
N SER A 50 10.74 -1.90 -8.94
CA SER A 50 9.29 -1.71 -9.08
C SER A 50 8.56 -1.79 -7.75
N ASP A 51 8.95 -2.70 -6.86
CA ASP A 51 8.35 -2.83 -5.53
C ASP A 51 8.62 -1.58 -4.67
N SER A 52 9.82 -1.04 -4.71
CA SER A 52 10.18 0.18 -3.95
C SER A 52 9.42 1.41 -4.45
N VAL A 53 9.27 1.57 -5.75
CA VAL A 53 8.52 2.67 -6.37
C VAL A 53 7.02 2.53 -6.09
N SER A 54 6.47 1.32 -6.13
CA SER A 54 5.05 1.09 -5.83
C SER A 54 4.71 1.38 -4.38
N ILE A 55 5.55 0.97 -3.42
CA ILE A 55 5.38 1.25 -1.99
C ILE A 55 5.45 2.75 -1.72
N ALA A 56 6.39 3.48 -2.33
CA ALA A 56 6.49 4.93 -2.20
C ALA A 56 5.23 5.62 -2.75
N SER A 57 4.76 5.21 -3.92
CA SER A 57 3.53 5.73 -4.53
C SER A 57 2.28 5.43 -3.69
N ASP A 58 2.16 4.21 -3.14
CA ASP A 58 1.06 3.85 -2.25
C ASP A 58 1.11 4.67 -0.95
N ARG A 59 2.31 4.90 -0.39
CA ARG A 59 2.48 5.73 0.81
C ARG A 59 2.02 7.17 0.57
N ASP A 60 2.38 7.77 -0.55
CA ASP A 60 1.96 9.13 -0.91
C ASP A 60 0.44 9.19 -1.16
N ALA A 61 -0.13 8.17 -1.79
CA ALA A 61 -1.56 8.07 -2.02
C ALA A 61 -2.33 7.96 -0.69
N VAL A 62 -1.93 7.01 0.19
CA VAL A 62 -2.51 6.85 1.52
C VAL A 62 -2.48 8.17 2.30
N LEU A 63 -1.33 8.86 2.30
CA LEU A 63 -1.17 10.09 3.07
C LEU A 63 -2.07 11.21 2.56
N ARG A 64 -2.19 11.36 1.25
CA ARG A 64 -3.08 12.34 0.61
C ARG A 64 -4.54 12.03 0.91
N ASP A 65 -4.95 10.77 0.70
CA ASP A 65 -6.34 10.35 0.86
C ASP A 65 -6.77 10.37 2.33
N ALA A 66 -5.88 10.00 3.28
CA ALA A 66 -6.13 10.10 4.71
C ALA A 66 -6.31 11.55 5.17
N ARG A 67 -5.47 12.47 4.70
CA ARG A 67 -5.65 13.91 5.00
C ARG A 67 -7.01 14.41 4.53
N GLN A 68 -7.39 14.08 3.30
CA GLN A 68 -8.67 14.51 2.75
C GLN A 68 -9.85 13.86 3.49
N ALA A 69 -9.76 12.57 3.81
CA ALA A 69 -10.80 11.86 4.54
C ALA A 69 -11.01 12.43 5.95
N VAL A 70 -9.92 12.69 6.69
CA VAL A 70 -10.00 13.29 8.03
C VAL A 70 -10.59 14.70 7.97
N LEU A 71 -10.23 15.51 6.97
CA LEU A 71 -10.88 16.81 6.74
C LEU A 71 -12.38 16.64 6.52
N ASN A 72 -12.78 15.76 5.61
CA ASN A 72 -14.20 15.54 5.28
C ASN A 72 -14.99 15.08 6.51
N LEU A 73 -14.45 14.09 7.26
CA LEU A 73 -15.11 13.51 8.42
C LEU A 73 -15.20 14.46 9.64
N ASN A 74 -14.38 15.50 9.67
CA ASN A 74 -14.40 16.52 10.73
C ASN A 74 -15.01 17.86 10.25
N THR A 75 -15.51 17.93 9.01
CA THR A 75 -16.16 19.11 8.47
C THR A 75 -17.65 18.86 8.28
N LEU A 76 -18.49 19.68 8.89
CA LEU A 76 -19.94 19.55 8.81
C LEU A 76 -20.61 20.91 9.05
N ASP A 77 -21.50 21.30 8.14
CA ASP A 77 -22.28 22.53 8.25
C ASP A 77 -23.76 22.21 8.48
N PHE A 78 -24.35 22.72 9.54
CA PHE A 78 -25.75 22.49 9.84
C PHE A 78 -26.70 23.09 8.79
N HIS A 79 -26.25 24.06 7.99
CA HIS A 79 -27.02 24.58 6.85
C HIS A 79 -27.04 23.63 5.64
N ASN A 80 -26.07 22.71 5.59
CA ASN A 80 -25.92 21.71 4.52
C ASN A 80 -25.50 20.35 5.10
N ALA A 81 -26.28 19.85 6.05
CA ALA A 81 -25.98 18.59 6.74
C ALA A 81 -25.89 17.40 5.76
N ASP A 82 -26.80 17.34 4.78
CA ASP A 82 -26.83 16.26 3.79
C ASP A 82 -25.56 16.21 2.94
N GLY A 83 -25.07 17.35 2.45
CA GLY A 83 -23.81 17.41 1.68
C GLY A 83 -22.59 17.00 2.51
N GLY A 84 -22.55 17.36 3.79
CA GLY A 84 -21.50 16.91 4.70
C GLY A 84 -21.55 15.41 4.93
N LEU A 85 -22.71 14.83 5.15
CA LEU A 85 -22.89 13.38 5.31
C LEU A 85 -22.55 12.60 4.04
N ASP A 86 -22.80 13.15 2.85
CA ASP A 86 -22.32 12.54 1.60
C ASP A 86 -20.82 12.45 1.54
N LEU A 87 -20.10 13.49 1.99
CA LEU A 87 -18.63 13.45 2.09
C LEU A 87 -18.14 12.43 3.11
N TRP A 88 -18.85 12.25 4.23
CA TRP A 88 -18.53 11.23 5.22
C TRP A 88 -18.63 9.83 4.62
N ILE A 89 -19.75 9.53 3.95
CA ILE A 89 -19.97 8.24 3.28
C ILE A 89 -18.93 8.00 2.18
N GLN A 90 -18.64 9.01 1.35
CA GLN A 90 -17.63 8.90 0.28
C GLN A 90 -16.20 8.70 0.80
N SER A 91 -15.90 9.23 1.97
CA SER A 91 -14.56 9.13 2.58
C SER A 91 -14.36 7.83 3.37
N SER A 92 -15.43 7.06 3.58
CA SER A 92 -15.45 5.86 4.41
C SER A 92 -15.65 4.58 3.61
N THR A 93 -15.35 3.44 4.24
CA THR A 93 -15.60 2.10 3.72
C THR A 93 -15.94 1.14 4.87
N GLY A 94 -16.40 -0.07 4.54
CA GLY A 94 -16.75 -1.10 5.51
C GLY A 94 -17.79 -0.65 6.51
N SER A 95 -17.64 -1.08 7.77
CA SER A 95 -18.61 -0.82 8.84
C SER A 95 -18.85 0.67 9.11
N VAL A 96 -17.84 1.52 8.94
CA VAL A 96 -17.97 2.97 9.14
C VAL A 96 -18.91 3.57 8.11
N ARG A 97 -18.74 3.19 6.85
CA ARG A 97 -19.64 3.61 5.78
C ARG A 97 -21.07 3.12 6.00
N ASP A 98 -21.22 1.83 6.33
CA ASP A 98 -22.52 1.22 6.58
C ASP A 98 -23.27 1.92 7.73
N GLU A 99 -22.54 2.32 8.78
CA GLU A 99 -23.10 3.07 9.90
C GLU A 99 -23.59 4.44 9.47
N PHE A 100 -22.81 5.20 8.69
CA PHE A 100 -23.20 6.51 8.18
C PHE A 100 -24.41 6.42 7.24
N GLU A 101 -24.44 5.43 6.36
CA GLU A 101 -25.59 5.21 5.46
C GLU A 101 -26.86 4.86 6.23
N LYS A 102 -26.75 3.92 7.19
CA LYS A 102 -27.87 3.46 8.02
C LYS A 102 -28.45 4.57 8.90
N ASN A 103 -27.60 5.40 9.50
CA ASN A 103 -27.99 6.42 10.47
C ASN A 103 -28.04 7.82 9.87
N ARG A 104 -27.96 7.97 8.55
CA ARG A 104 -27.90 9.25 7.83
C ARG A 104 -28.94 10.25 8.31
N GLN A 105 -30.21 9.83 8.39
CA GLN A 105 -31.31 10.73 8.79
C GLN A 105 -31.17 11.19 10.24
N ALA A 106 -30.76 10.31 11.13
CA ALA A 106 -30.54 10.64 12.55
C ALA A 106 -29.40 11.65 12.70
N TYR A 107 -28.29 11.45 11.98
CA TYR A 107 -27.17 12.39 11.97
C TYR A 107 -27.57 13.75 11.39
N ALA A 108 -28.31 13.79 10.26
CA ALA A 108 -28.78 15.03 9.67
C ALA A 108 -29.66 15.84 10.64
N GLN A 109 -30.58 15.18 11.33
CA GLN A 109 -31.45 15.81 12.33
C GLN A 109 -30.62 16.32 13.52
N LEU A 110 -29.70 15.53 14.05
CA LEU A 110 -28.84 15.93 15.15
C LEU A 110 -28.02 17.17 14.82
N VAL A 111 -27.39 17.20 13.64
CA VAL A 111 -26.58 18.31 13.18
C VAL A 111 -27.42 19.59 13.06
N THR A 112 -28.58 19.49 12.42
CA THR A 112 -29.49 20.62 12.26
C THR A 112 -30.01 21.17 13.59
N GLN A 113 -30.28 20.28 14.57
CA GLN A 113 -30.71 20.67 15.91
C GLN A 113 -29.60 21.35 16.72
N GLN A 114 -28.36 20.89 16.56
CA GLN A 114 -27.22 21.44 17.31
C GLN A 114 -26.81 22.83 16.81
N LYS A 115 -27.22 23.24 15.62
CA LYS A 115 -26.96 24.56 15.02
C LYS A 115 -25.48 24.97 15.13
N ARG A 116 -24.59 24.08 14.78
CA ARG A 116 -23.14 24.34 14.79
C ARG A 116 -22.49 23.90 13.49
N THR A 117 -21.52 24.67 13.05
CA THR A 117 -20.63 24.32 11.95
C THR A 117 -19.31 23.85 12.51
N THR A 118 -18.80 22.73 11.98
CA THR A 118 -17.44 22.27 12.25
C THR A 118 -16.61 22.37 11.00
N SER A 119 -15.37 22.81 11.14
CA SER A 119 -14.37 22.79 10.07
C SER A 119 -13.05 22.25 10.64
N ALA A 120 -12.25 21.64 9.79
CA ALA A 120 -11.00 21.04 10.22
C ALA A 120 -9.83 21.54 9.37
N THR A 121 -8.65 21.55 9.97
CA THR A 121 -7.37 21.79 9.29
C THR A 121 -6.38 20.73 9.73
N VAL A 122 -5.81 19.99 8.78
CA VAL A 122 -4.75 19.02 9.09
C VAL A 122 -3.45 19.76 9.33
N ALA A 123 -2.93 19.64 10.54
CA ALA A 123 -1.66 20.25 10.94
C ALA A 123 -0.48 19.38 10.45
N ASP A 124 -0.57 18.07 10.69
CA ASP A 124 0.42 17.08 10.29
C ASP A 124 -0.24 15.73 10.00
N ALA A 125 0.46 14.88 9.25
CA ALA A 125 0.03 13.48 9.06
C ALA A 125 1.23 12.62 8.71
N ALA A 126 1.27 11.40 9.26
CA ALA A 126 2.32 10.42 9.02
C ALA A 126 1.74 9.02 8.86
N VAL A 127 2.26 8.27 7.90
CA VAL A 127 1.94 6.84 7.76
C VAL A 127 2.74 6.07 8.81
N GLY A 128 2.04 5.48 9.76
CA GLY A 128 2.63 4.61 10.78
C GLY A 128 2.90 3.22 10.25
N GLU A 129 1.90 2.62 9.60
CA GLU A 129 1.98 1.29 9.01
C GLU A 129 1.38 1.28 7.61
N LEU A 130 1.97 0.50 6.69
CA LEU A 130 1.46 0.30 5.34
C LEU A 130 1.73 -1.13 4.88
N ASP A 131 0.66 -1.86 4.62
CA ASP A 131 0.70 -3.12 3.88
C ASP A 131 0.04 -2.93 2.51
N SER A 132 0.86 -2.64 1.50
CA SER A 132 0.39 -2.42 0.12
C SER A 132 -0.24 -3.68 -0.50
N ARG A 133 0.12 -4.88 -0.03
CA ARG A 133 -0.40 -6.15 -0.55
C ARG A 133 -1.76 -6.47 0.04
N ALA A 134 -1.92 -6.26 1.33
CA ALA A 134 -3.21 -6.39 2.00
C ALA A 134 -4.15 -5.22 1.69
N GLY A 135 -3.60 -4.09 1.22
CA GLY A 135 -4.36 -2.88 0.96
C GLY A 135 -4.86 -2.22 2.24
N VAL A 136 -4.07 -2.25 3.32
CA VAL A 136 -4.37 -1.61 4.59
C VAL A 136 -3.23 -0.70 5.04
N ALA A 137 -3.59 0.40 5.71
CA ALA A 137 -2.61 1.31 6.28
C ALA A 137 -3.15 1.97 7.55
N ARG A 138 -2.25 2.38 8.44
CA ARG A 138 -2.55 3.24 9.59
C ARG A 138 -1.87 4.57 9.43
N VAL A 139 -2.63 5.64 9.58
CA VAL A 139 -2.16 7.02 9.44
C VAL A 139 -2.48 7.79 10.71
N LEU A 140 -1.45 8.39 11.27
CA LEU A 140 -1.58 9.31 12.39
C LEU A 140 -1.80 10.71 11.83
N VAL A 141 -2.88 11.38 12.25
CA VAL A 141 -3.25 12.71 11.77
C VAL A 141 -3.43 13.64 12.96
N GLY A 142 -2.70 14.73 12.96
CA GLY A 142 -2.94 15.88 13.83
C GLY A 142 -3.91 16.84 13.14
N VAL A 143 -5.05 17.13 13.77
CA VAL A 143 -6.09 17.96 13.21
C VAL A 143 -6.53 19.03 14.20
N ASP A 144 -6.66 20.26 13.74
CA ASP A 144 -7.30 21.36 14.45
C ASP A 144 -8.76 21.46 13.99
N VAL A 145 -9.67 21.14 14.90
CA VAL A 145 -11.11 21.20 14.66
C VAL A 145 -11.65 22.49 15.25
N THR A 146 -12.24 23.31 14.38
CA THR A 146 -12.93 24.55 14.76
C THR A 146 -14.42 24.29 14.84
N VAL A 147 -15.03 24.49 16.00
CA VAL A 147 -16.45 24.38 16.20
C VAL A 147 -17.04 25.79 16.39
N THR A 148 -18.01 26.15 15.54
CA THR A 148 -18.68 27.44 15.57
C THR A 148 -20.18 27.23 15.80
N PRO A 149 -20.70 27.36 17.01
CA PRO A 149 -22.13 27.36 17.28
C PRO A 149 -22.78 28.63 16.69
N GLU A 150 -24.06 28.55 16.29
CA GLU A 150 -24.79 29.68 15.74
C GLU A 150 -24.80 30.87 16.75
N GLY A 151 -24.33 32.03 16.31
CA GLY A 151 -24.29 33.25 17.13
C GLY A 151 -23.23 33.27 18.22
N GLN A 152 -22.30 32.32 18.26
CA GLN A 152 -21.22 32.25 19.23
C GLN A 152 -19.83 32.35 18.60
N GLN A 153 -18.83 32.58 19.43
CA GLN A 153 -17.43 32.61 18.99
C GLN A 153 -16.93 31.17 18.70
N PRO A 154 -16.09 31.00 17.67
CA PRO A 154 -15.50 29.71 17.36
C PRO A 154 -14.55 29.25 18.45
N THR A 155 -14.53 27.93 18.69
CA THR A 155 -13.58 27.26 19.58
C THR A 155 -12.74 26.29 18.76
N VAL A 156 -11.42 26.34 18.95
CA VAL A 156 -10.48 25.45 18.25
C VAL A 156 -9.97 24.41 19.22
N THR A 157 -10.04 23.14 18.83
CA THR A 157 -9.51 22.02 19.60
C THR A 157 -8.56 21.20 18.73
N ARG A 158 -7.34 20.97 19.23
CA ARG A 158 -6.38 20.09 18.59
C ARG A 158 -6.61 18.66 19.00
N GLN A 159 -6.71 17.78 18.02
CA GLN A 159 -6.92 16.35 18.22
C GLN A 159 -5.84 15.57 17.47
N ARG A 160 -5.57 14.36 17.95
CA ARG A 160 -4.77 13.34 17.26
C ARG A 160 -5.66 12.14 17.00
N ILE A 161 -5.68 11.72 15.76
CA ILE A 161 -6.55 10.65 15.27
C ILE A 161 -5.66 9.61 14.60
N GLU A 162 -5.85 8.34 14.94
CA GLU A 162 -5.37 7.23 14.15
C GLU A 162 -6.48 6.82 13.18
N ALA A 163 -6.20 6.95 11.89
CA ALA A 163 -7.10 6.52 10.82
C ALA A 163 -6.59 5.20 10.24
N GLU A 164 -7.41 4.17 10.32
CA GLU A 164 -7.19 2.94 9.56
C GLU A 164 -7.78 3.14 8.16
N MET A 165 -6.93 2.88 7.15
CA MET A 165 -7.26 3.09 5.75
C MET A 165 -7.29 1.76 5.01
N THR A 166 -8.30 1.56 4.18
CA THR A 166 -8.43 0.40 3.30
C THR A 166 -8.43 0.85 1.84
N LYS A 167 -7.64 0.17 1.02
CA LYS A 167 -7.55 0.43 -0.43
C LYS A 167 -8.80 -0.08 -1.12
N THR A 168 -9.46 0.79 -1.88
CA THR A 168 -10.63 0.50 -2.69
C THR A 168 -10.35 0.84 -4.15
N PRO A 169 -11.21 0.47 -5.10
CA PRO A 169 -11.08 0.91 -6.50
C PRO A 169 -11.06 2.44 -6.65
N ASP A 170 -11.70 3.17 -5.72
CA ASP A 170 -11.81 4.63 -5.73
C ASP A 170 -10.73 5.33 -4.86
N GLY A 171 -9.66 4.62 -4.51
CA GLY A 171 -8.58 5.13 -3.64
C GLY A 171 -8.65 4.60 -2.22
N TRP A 172 -7.90 5.21 -1.32
CA TRP A 172 -7.87 4.82 0.08
C TRP A 172 -9.02 5.46 0.86
N LYS A 173 -9.77 4.65 1.60
CA LYS A 173 -10.93 5.06 2.39
C LYS A 173 -10.75 4.70 3.86
N VAL A 174 -11.36 5.47 4.74
CA VAL A 174 -11.34 5.20 6.18
C VAL A 174 -12.20 3.99 6.50
N SER A 175 -11.63 3.00 7.16
CA SER A 175 -12.31 1.81 7.68
C SER A 175 -12.48 1.83 9.20
N ALA A 176 -11.64 2.59 9.93
CA ALA A 176 -11.80 2.87 11.36
C ALA A 176 -11.16 4.22 11.73
N LEU A 177 -11.65 4.83 12.80
CA LEU A 177 -11.12 6.07 13.37
C LEU A 177 -11.03 5.91 14.90
N ASP A 178 -9.82 6.01 15.43
CA ASP A 178 -9.57 5.96 16.85
C ASP A 178 -8.97 7.29 17.33
N PRO A 179 -9.67 8.03 18.21
CA PRO A 179 -9.07 9.21 18.83
C PRO A 179 -7.96 8.76 19.78
N LEU A 180 -6.75 9.25 19.56
CA LEU A 180 -5.64 9.00 20.46
C LEU A 180 -5.83 9.88 21.71
N LEU A 181 -6.34 9.28 22.78
CA LEU A 181 -6.43 9.93 24.08
C LEU A 181 -5.00 10.15 24.58
N THR A 182 -4.60 11.42 24.74
CA THR A 182 -3.33 11.74 25.41
C THR A 182 -3.51 11.38 26.90
N PRO A 183 -2.74 10.44 27.45
CA PRO A 183 -2.79 10.18 28.89
C PRO A 183 -2.32 11.46 29.62
N GLY A 184 -3.23 12.19 30.26
CA GLY A 184 -2.88 13.33 31.11
C GLY A 184 -3.59 14.66 30.83
N GLY A 185 -4.62 14.72 30.00
CA GLY A 185 -5.42 15.93 29.78
C GLY A 185 -6.68 16.00 30.65
N GLY A 186 -6.58 15.64 31.92
CA GLY A 186 -7.62 15.83 32.91
C GLY A 186 -7.12 16.86 33.94
N GLY A 187 -7.57 18.11 33.79
CA GLY A 187 -7.30 19.22 34.69
C GLY A 187 -8.24 20.36 34.40
#